data_5ef484b883b28225609c9efa55f80249
#
_entry.id   5ef484b883b28225609c9efa55f80249
#
_cell.length_a   1.000
_cell.length_b   1.000
_cell.length_c   1.000
_cell.angle_alpha   90.00
_cell.angle_beta   90.00
_cell.angle_gamma   90.00
#
_symmetry.space_group_name_H-M   'P 1'
#
loop_
_entity.id
_entity.type
_entity.pdbx_description
1 polymer ?
#
loop_
_entity_poly.entity_id
_entity_poly.type
_entity_poly.pdbx_seq_one_letter_code
_entity_poly.pdbx_strand_id
1 'polypeptide(L)'
;MSNKARVSEFLSKAGVYYLTTVDGNKPKCRPIGFQMLVDDEIYFCVGDFKEVYKQMQANPYVEICATIETDFIRYFGKAVFVESADLEAKAFEVLPMLKQLYNEKTGFKMKIFKLEEAVAEFRSMMKVEERIEF
;
A
#
# COMPACT_ATOMS: atom_id res chain seq x y z
N MET A 1 16.59 11.85 4.91
CA MET A 1 15.53 10.96 4.41
C MET A 1 14.26 11.76 4.16
N SER A 2 13.65 11.59 3.01
CA SER A 2 12.39 12.28 2.71
C SER A 2 11.25 11.76 3.59
N ASN A 3 10.13 12.49 3.62
CA ASN A 3 8.97 12.04 4.39
C ASN A 3 8.36 10.75 3.80
N LYS A 4 8.37 10.60 2.49
CA LYS A 4 7.94 9.34 1.86
C LYS A 4 8.86 8.18 2.25
N ALA A 5 10.17 8.41 2.26
CA ALA A 5 11.13 7.39 2.69
C ALA A 5 10.93 7.01 4.15
N ARG A 6 10.56 7.95 5.01
CA ARG A 6 10.25 7.65 6.41
C ARG A 6 9.04 6.74 6.55
N VAL A 7 8.00 7.00 5.77
CA VAL A 7 6.81 6.14 5.74
C VAL A 7 7.18 4.74 5.25
N SER A 8 7.92 4.66 4.14
CA SER A 8 8.36 3.39 3.57
C SER A 8 9.22 2.59 4.57
N GLU A 9 10.12 3.26 5.27
CA GLU A 9 10.96 2.62 6.29
C GLU A 9 10.12 2.04 7.42
N PHE A 10 9.12 2.79 7.90
CA PHE A 10 8.23 2.29 8.95
C PHE A 10 7.50 1.03 8.50
N LEU A 11 6.95 1.04 7.28
CA LEU A 11 6.24 -0.11 6.72
C LEU A 11 7.17 -1.33 6.58
N SER A 12 8.40 -1.11 6.13
CA SER A 12 9.40 -2.17 6.00
C SER A 12 9.73 -2.79 7.35
N LYS A 13 9.91 -1.98 8.37
CA LYS A 13 10.21 -2.47 9.73
C LYS A 13 9.04 -3.21 10.34
N ALA A 14 7.82 -2.76 10.07
CA ALA A 14 6.61 -3.44 10.53
C ALA A 14 6.44 -4.81 9.87
N GLY A 15 6.81 -4.91 8.59
CA GLY A 15 6.78 -6.16 7.83
C GLY A 15 5.44 -6.52 7.24
N VAL A 16 4.37 -6.39 8.01
CA VAL A 16 3.00 -6.60 7.55
C VAL A 16 2.21 -5.33 7.86
N TYR A 17 1.41 -4.91 6.93
CA TYR A 17 0.52 -3.77 7.11
C TYR A 17 -0.87 -4.11 6.62
N TYR A 18 -1.85 -3.35 7.06
CA TYR A 18 -3.27 -3.65 6.83
C TYR A 18 -3.87 -2.58 5.96
N LEU A 19 -4.48 -3.02 4.87
CA LEU A 19 -5.14 -2.15 3.90
C LEU A 19 -6.65 -2.19 4.14
N THR A 20 -7.23 -1.04 4.43
CA THR A 20 -8.67 -0.89 4.62
C THR A 20 -9.28 -0.20 3.41
N THR A 21 -10.33 -0.79 2.87
CA THR A 21 -11.09 -0.30 1.73
C THR A 21 -12.56 -0.17 2.09
N VAL A 22 -13.34 0.41 1.18
CA VAL A 22 -14.78 0.57 1.35
C VAL A 22 -15.50 -0.32 0.35
N ASP A 23 -16.44 -1.12 0.85
CA ASP A 23 -17.31 -1.95 0.03
C ASP A 23 -18.76 -1.46 0.24
N GLY A 24 -19.21 -0.59 -0.66
CA GLY A 24 -20.48 0.12 -0.45
C GLY A 24 -20.36 1.06 0.74
N ASN A 25 -21.03 0.73 1.84
CA ASN A 25 -20.94 1.49 3.09
C ASN A 25 -20.26 0.70 4.21
N LYS A 26 -19.54 -0.37 3.86
CA LYS A 26 -18.89 -1.26 4.84
C LYS A 26 -17.39 -1.18 4.70
N PRO A 27 -16.66 -1.04 5.82
CA PRO A 27 -15.21 -1.12 5.77
C PRO A 27 -14.74 -2.57 5.62
N LYS A 28 -13.67 -2.78 4.88
CA LYS A 28 -13.03 -4.08 4.70
C LYS A 28 -11.54 -3.94 4.92
N CYS A 29 -10.95 -4.85 5.67
CA CYS A 29 -9.54 -4.80 6.02
C CYS A 29 -8.86 -6.14 5.77
N ARG A 30 -7.63 -6.13 5.26
CA ARG A 30 -6.81 -7.32 5.03
C ARG A 30 -5.33 -6.97 5.13
N PRO A 31 -4.49 -7.96 5.49
CA PRO A 31 -3.05 -7.74 5.47
C PRO A 31 -2.52 -7.69 4.05
N ILE A 32 -1.51 -6.85 3.85
CA ILE A 32 -0.68 -6.83 2.65
C ILE A 32 0.77 -6.76 3.08
N GLY A 33 1.68 -7.28 2.26
CA GLY A 33 3.09 -7.38 2.64
C GLY A 33 4.06 -6.79 1.65
N PHE A 34 3.60 -6.08 0.64
CA PHE A 34 4.48 -5.52 -0.38
C PHE A 34 4.33 -4.01 -0.47
N GLN A 35 5.46 -3.33 -0.40
CA GLN A 35 5.59 -1.93 -0.78
C GLN A 35 6.99 -1.70 -1.33
N MET A 36 7.15 -0.70 -2.16
CA MET A 36 8.46 -0.26 -2.63
C MET A 36 8.49 1.25 -2.77
N LEU A 37 9.68 1.81 -2.53
CA LEU A 37 9.94 3.24 -2.72
C LEU A 37 10.71 3.39 -4.02
N VAL A 38 10.15 4.12 -4.98
CA VAL A 38 10.78 4.39 -6.28
C VAL A 38 10.59 5.86 -6.59
N ASP A 39 11.70 6.57 -6.81
CA ASP A 39 11.69 8.01 -7.13
C ASP A 39 10.84 8.81 -6.14
N ASP A 40 11.05 8.53 -4.85
CA ASP A 40 10.38 9.20 -3.73
C ASP A 40 8.86 9.03 -3.73
N GLU A 41 8.36 7.94 -4.31
CA GLU A 41 6.95 7.55 -4.22
C GLU A 41 6.84 6.11 -3.72
N ILE A 42 5.80 5.85 -2.93
CA ILE A 42 5.53 4.53 -2.36
C ILE A 42 4.49 3.84 -3.21
N TYR A 43 4.83 2.64 -3.68
CA TYR A 43 3.94 1.81 -4.49
C TYR A 43 3.59 0.52 -3.76
N PHE A 44 2.35 0.14 -3.90
CA PHE A 44 1.78 -1.10 -3.37
C PHE A 44 1.21 -1.91 -4.52
N CYS A 45 0.81 -3.14 -4.27
CA CYS A 45 0.12 -3.92 -5.30
C CYS A 45 -0.99 -4.78 -4.72
N VAL A 46 -1.98 -5.06 -5.57
CA VAL A 46 -3.04 -6.03 -5.32
C VAL A 46 -3.24 -6.85 -6.59
N GLY A 47 -3.86 -8.02 -6.45
CA GLY A 47 -4.19 -8.84 -7.62
C GLY A 47 -5.52 -8.42 -8.24
N ASP A 48 -5.58 -8.42 -9.56
CA ASP A 48 -6.78 -8.03 -10.32
C ASP A 48 -7.99 -8.93 -10.07
N PHE A 49 -7.75 -10.16 -9.59
CA PHE A 49 -8.79 -11.14 -9.32
C PHE A 49 -9.43 -11.01 -7.94
N LYS A 50 -8.88 -10.15 -7.08
CA LYS A 50 -9.34 -10.03 -5.69
C LYS A 50 -10.43 -8.98 -5.52
N GLU A 51 -11.29 -9.21 -4.52
CA GLU A 51 -12.36 -8.26 -4.16
C GLU A 51 -11.79 -6.88 -3.80
N VAL A 52 -10.62 -6.84 -3.17
CA VAL A 52 -9.97 -5.58 -2.80
C VAL A 52 -9.77 -4.68 -4.02
N TYR A 53 -9.36 -5.24 -5.15
CA TYR A 53 -9.17 -4.48 -6.38
C TYR A 53 -10.49 -3.86 -6.86
N LYS A 54 -11.56 -4.65 -6.86
CA LYS A 54 -12.89 -4.17 -7.24
C LYS A 54 -13.39 -3.07 -6.31
N GLN A 55 -13.17 -3.22 -5.02
CA GLN A 55 -13.53 -2.22 -4.02
C GLN A 55 -12.80 -0.90 -4.26
N MET A 56 -11.49 -0.97 -4.54
CA MET A 56 -10.69 0.21 -4.79
C MET A 56 -11.05 0.92 -6.11
N GLN A 57 -11.50 0.16 -7.10
CA GLN A 57 -12.00 0.76 -8.35
C GLN A 57 -13.32 1.50 -8.13
N ALA A 58 -14.20 0.95 -7.31
CA ALA A 58 -15.49 1.57 -7.00
C ALA A 58 -15.35 2.76 -6.05
N ASN A 59 -14.44 2.65 -5.06
CA ASN A 59 -14.16 3.72 -4.10
C ASN A 59 -12.66 3.74 -3.83
N PRO A 60 -11.95 4.77 -4.32
CA PRO A 60 -10.48 4.80 -4.22
C PRO A 60 -9.93 5.21 -2.87
N TYR A 61 -10.75 5.63 -1.92
CA TYR A 61 -10.26 6.06 -0.62
C TYR A 61 -9.90 4.86 0.23
N VAL A 62 -8.64 4.83 0.69
CA VAL A 62 -8.09 3.71 1.43
C VAL A 62 -7.23 4.20 2.60
N GLU A 63 -7.03 3.30 3.55
CA GLU A 63 -6.11 3.57 4.65
C GLU A 63 -5.23 2.34 4.89
N ILE A 64 -3.94 2.60 5.11
CA ILE A 64 -2.95 1.59 5.43
C ILE A 64 -2.47 1.85 6.86
N CYS A 65 -2.51 0.80 7.68
CA CYS A 65 -2.09 0.86 9.07
C CYS A 65 -1.05 -0.23 9.34
N ALA A 66 -0.03 0.10 10.11
CA ALA A 66 1.01 -0.84 10.52
C ALA A 66 1.52 -0.49 11.90
N THR A 67 1.99 -1.50 12.63
CA THR A 67 2.47 -1.34 14.00
C THR A 67 3.92 -1.78 14.14
N ILE A 68 4.66 -1.08 15.00
CA ILE A 68 5.95 -1.52 15.53
C ILE A 68 5.82 -1.37 17.04
N GLU A 69 5.69 -2.50 17.73
CA GLU A 69 5.41 -2.52 19.17
C GLU A 69 4.15 -1.72 19.49
N THR A 70 4.24 -0.66 20.26
CA THR A 70 3.09 0.19 20.63
C THR A 70 2.90 1.39 19.72
N ASP A 71 3.86 1.64 18.84
CA ASP A 71 3.77 2.72 17.85
C ASP A 71 3.07 2.21 16.59
N PHE A 72 2.40 3.10 15.89
CA PHE A 72 1.78 2.73 14.62
C PHE A 72 1.75 3.91 13.66
N ILE A 73 1.56 3.59 12.40
CA ILE A 73 1.38 4.56 11.34
C ILE A 73 -0.01 4.39 10.73
N ARG A 74 -0.62 5.51 10.38
CA ARG A 74 -1.79 5.53 9.50
C ARG A 74 -1.38 6.29 8.25
N TYR A 75 -1.45 5.63 7.11
CA TYR A 75 -1.12 6.23 5.82
C TYR A 75 -2.33 6.08 4.92
N PHE A 76 -2.98 7.18 4.58
CA PHE A 76 -4.28 7.12 3.90
C PHE A 76 -4.38 8.19 2.81
N GLY A 77 -5.27 7.96 1.88
CA GLY A 77 -5.49 8.85 0.76
C GLY A 77 -6.29 8.16 -0.33
N LYS A 78 -6.12 8.66 -1.53
CA LYS A 78 -6.82 8.18 -2.72
C LYS A 78 -5.90 7.26 -3.51
N ALA A 79 -6.29 6.00 -3.64
CA ALA A 79 -5.54 5.04 -4.43
C ALA A 79 -5.63 5.37 -5.92
N VAL A 80 -4.48 5.42 -6.57
CA VAL A 80 -4.38 5.62 -8.02
C VAL A 80 -3.58 4.47 -8.60
N PHE A 81 -4.21 3.69 -9.46
CA PHE A 81 -3.54 2.60 -10.15
C PHE A 81 -2.69 3.16 -11.28
N VAL A 82 -1.47 2.63 -11.41
CA VAL A 82 -0.54 3.05 -12.45
C VAL A 82 -0.15 1.85 -13.29
N GLU A 83 -0.13 2.03 -14.61
CA GLU A 83 0.35 1.01 -15.54
C GLU A 83 1.74 1.42 -16.01
N SER A 84 2.75 0.63 -15.64
CA SER A 84 4.14 0.91 -15.98
C SER A 84 4.92 -0.40 -16.00
N ALA A 85 5.46 -0.73 -17.16
CA ALA A 85 6.30 -1.92 -17.32
C ALA A 85 7.55 -1.82 -16.44
N ASP A 86 8.09 -0.61 -16.27
CA ASP A 86 9.28 -0.39 -15.43
C ASP A 86 8.97 -0.64 -13.95
N LEU A 87 7.81 -0.17 -13.46
CA LEU A 87 7.40 -0.41 -12.08
C LEU A 87 7.09 -1.88 -11.84
N GLU A 88 6.46 -2.56 -12.79
CA GLU A 88 6.21 -4.01 -12.69
C GLU A 88 7.51 -4.78 -12.60
N ALA A 89 8.49 -4.46 -13.46
CA ALA A 89 9.80 -5.08 -13.43
C ALA A 89 10.50 -4.84 -12.08
N LYS A 90 10.39 -3.62 -11.56
CA LYS A 90 10.95 -3.25 -10.27
C LYS A 90 10.33 -4.06 -9.12
N ALA A 91 9.01 -4.21 -9.15
CA ALA A 91 8.28 -4.99 -8.16
C ALA A 91 8.76 -6.45 -8.16
N PHE A 92 8.96 -7.04 -9.32
CA PHE A 92 9.47 -8.41 -9.45
C PHE A 92 10.91 -8.53 -8.96
N GLU A 93 11.72 -7.47 -9.07
CA GLU A 93 13.07 -7.45 -8.48
C GLU A 93 13.01 -7.40 -6.95
N VAL A 94 12.15 -6.55 -6.41
CA VAL A 94 12.01 -6.37 -4.96
C VAL A 94 11.45 -7.61 -4.29
N LEU A 95 10.46 -8.26 -4.91
CA LEU A 95 9.84 -9.47 -4.37
C LEU A 95 9.65 -10.49 -5.50
N PRO A 96 10.66 -11.34 -5.76
CA PRO A 96 10.61 -12.30 -6.88
C PRO A 96 9.44 -13.27 -6.85
N MET A 97 8.89 -13.58 -5.66
CA MET A 97 7.74 -14.49 -5.55
C MET A 97 6.50 -13.95 -6.26
N LEU A 98 6.43 -12.64 -6.54
CA LEU A 98 5.32 -12.06 -7.28
C LEU A 98 5.20 -12.67 -8.68
N LYS A 99 6.31 -13.12 -9.28
CA LYS A 99 6.29 -13.79 -10.59
C LYS A 99 5.55 -15.12 -10.55
N GLN A 100 5.51 -15.77 -9.40
CA GLN A 100 4.80 -17.02 -9.24
C GLN A 100 3.28 -16.82 -9.17
N LEU A 101 2.86 -15.66 -8.69
CA LEU A 101 1.45 -15.31 -8.57
C LEU A 101 0.89 -14.69 -9.85
N TYR A 102 1.71 -13.85 -10.51
CA TYR A 102 1.28 -13.03 -11.64
C TYR A 102 2.07 -13.40 -12.89
N ASN A 103 1.50 -14.29 -13.70
CA ASN A 103 2.13 -14.78 -14.92
C ASN A 103 1.07 -15.32 -15.89
N GLU A 104 1.49 -15.70 -17.07
CA GLU A 104 0.57 -16.23 -18.09
C GLU A 104 -0.14 -17.50 -17.65
N LYS A 105 0.52 -18.33 -16.85
CA LYS A 105 -0.05 -19.57 -16.34
C LYS A 105 -1.23 -19.36 -15.40
N THR A 106 -1.07 -18.42 -14.46
CA THR A 106 -2.14 -18.10 -13.51
C THR A 106 -3.22 -17.24 -14.15
N GLY A 107 -2.84 -16.45 -15.15
CA GLY A 107 -3.75 -15.48 -15.77
C GLY A 107 -4.05 -14.27 -14.89
N PHE A 108 -3.46 -14.20 -13.70
CA PHE A 108 -3.66 -13.09 -12.76
C PHE A 108 -2.70 -11.97 -13.07
N LYS A 109 -3.16 -10.73 -12.93
CA LYS A 109 -2.34 -9.54 -13.15
C LYS A 109 -2.13 -8.79 -11.86
N MET A 110 -0.90 -8.33 -11.67
CA MET A 110 -0.54 -7.45 -10.58
C MET A 110 -0.98 -6.04 -10.93
N LYS A 111 -1.69 -5.39 -10.01
CA LYS A 111 -2.12 -4.00 -10.15
C LYS A 111 -1.38 -3.16 -9.13
N ILE A 112 -0.55 -2.26 -9.62
CA ILE A 112 0.28 -1.37 -8.80
C ILE A 112 -0.48 -0.09 -8.54
N PHE A 113 -0.45 0.40 -7.30
CA PHE A 113 -1.08 1.66 -6.95
C PHE A 113 -0.21 2.48 -6.02
N LYS A 114 -0.46 3.77 -6.03
CA LYS A 114 0.09 4.75 -5.09
C LYS A 114 -1.05 5.51 -4.45
N LEU A 115 -0.76 6.30 -3.42
CA LEU A 115 -1.76 7.16 -2.80
C LEU A 115 -1.52 8.61 -3.20
N GLU A 116 -2.56 9.26 -3.68
CA GLU A 116 -2.58 10.71 -3.92
C GLU A 116 -3.40 11.37 -2.82
N GLU A 117 -3.22 12.68 -2.65
CA GLU A 117 -3.82 13.43 -1.54
C GLU A 117 -3.56 12.71 -0.21
N ALA A 118 -2.35 12.20 -0.06
CA ALA A 118 -2.02 11.29 1.03
C ALA A 118 -1.66 12.05 2.30
N VAL A 119 -1.98 11.40 3.42
CA VAL A 119 -1.61 11.87 4.75
C VAL A 119 -0.96 10.70 5.49
N ALA A 120 0.12 10.97 6.21
CA ALA A 120 0.72 10.01 7.12
C ALA A 120 0.64 10.57 8.54
N GLU A 121 0.17 9.74 9.47
CA GLU A 121 0.20 10.04 10.90
C GLU A 121 1.07 9.02 11.59
N PHE A 122 2.17 9.48 12.18
CA PHE A 122 2.98 8.66 13.08
C PHE A 122 2.39 8.82 14.47
N ARG A 123 2.00 7.70 15.08
CA ARG A 123 1.21 7.70 16.31
C ARG A 123 1.81 6.81 17.38
N SER A 124 1.64 7.24 18.62
CA SER A 124 1.78 6.36 19.76
C SER A 124 0.38 5.96 20.22
N MET A 125 0.31 5.10 21.26
CA MET A 125 -0.96 4.64 21.80
C MET A 125 -1.89 5.78 22.23
N MET A 126 -1.33 6.91 22.69
CA MET A 126 -2.10 7.99 23.31
C MET A 126 -2.29 9.22 22.41
N LYS A 127 -1.49 9.40 21.38
CA LYS A 127 -1.56 10.64 20.61
C LYS A 127 -0.94 10.53 19.22
N VAL A 128 -1.28 11.49 18.36
CA VAL A 128 -0.59 11.72 17.10
C VAL A 128 0.74 12.40 17.41
N GLU A 129 1.85 11.72 17.09
CA GLU A 129 3.18 12.28 17.30
C GLU A 129 3.56 13.23 16.17
N GLU A 130 3.18 12.89 14.93
CA GLU A 130 3.48 13.71 13.77
C GLU A 130 2.46 13.42 12.66
N ARG A 131 1.99 14.49 12.02
CA ARG A 131 1.08 14.40 10.87
C ARG A 131 1.73 15.09 9.68
N ILE A 132 1.79 14.41 8.55
CA ILE A 132 2.39 14.91 7.31
C ILE A 132 1.35 14.83 6.21
N GLU A 133 1.07 15.96 5.58
CA GLU A 133 0.21 16.02 4.40
C GLU A 133 1.11 16.09 3.17
N PHE A 134 0.89 15.21 2.24
CA PHE A 134 1.69 15.14 1.02
C PHE A 134 1.05 15.90 -0.13
#